data_5bedcc1d9a94bc35ddff8a51ce129260
#
_entry.id   5bedcc1d9a94bc35ddff8a51ce129260
#
_cell.length_a   1.000
_cell.length_b   1.000
_cell.length_c   1.000
_cell.angle_alpha   90.00
_cell.angle_beta   90.00
_cell.angle_gamma   90.00
#
_symmetry.space_group_name_H-M   'P 1'
#
loop_
_entity.id
_entity.type
_entity.pdbx_description
1 polymer ?
#
loop_
_entity_poly.entity_id
_entity_poly.type
_entity_poly.pdbx_seq_one_letter_code
_entity_poly.pdbx_strand_id
1 'polypeptide(L)'
;MTEPATTDCDVVVVGLGALGSAAAWASARRGATVVGLEQFALGHERGASQDHSRIIRLSYHTPGYVALAKQAYPAWDLLTADTGEVVVERTGGLDLFPADAAIDVADYMASMDAEGVPYEVLSGAEVRNRWPVWSGLADDVTALFQAETGFVAASRAVAALQQGALGHGADLRDNTPVVDLRVEDGSVVVTTAAGTIRAAHAVVAADAWTNSVLAPLGRQLPLSVLREQVTWFEVDDADRFDADRFPVWIWMDEPSWYGFPAMDGAIKAAEDCGGIPVDPDTRTFDPDPANEARLDHFLHDQLGGVGGIRSSKTCLYTLTPDRDFVLDRVPEAPEVLVALGAAHSFKFAAWFGLTLAQLALDGTVDADLSPFRIDRPALTDQDHQPAWLV
;
A
#
# COMPACT_ATOMS: atom_id res chain seq x y z
N MET A 1 39.26 -19.22 -10.28
CA MET A 1 37.98 -18.55 -10.08
C MET A 1 37.61 -18.86 -8.63
N THR A 2 37.55 -17.87 -7.77
CA THR A 2 37.01 -18.04 -6.40
C THR A 2 35.53 -18.41 -6.53
N GLU A 3 35.08 -19.44 -5.81
CA GLU A 3 33.65 -19.72 -5.71
C GLU A 3 32.92 -18.48 -5.22
N PRO A 4 31.72 -18.19 -5.79
CA PRO A 4 30.92 -17.06 -5.32
C PRO A 4 30.62 -17.24 -3.83
N ALA A 5 30.75 -16.17 -3.06
CA ALA A 5 30.51 -16.20 -1.62
C ALA A 5 29.05 -16.61 -1.34
N THR A 6 28.87 -17.55 -0.42
CA THR A 6 27.53 -17.91 0.07
C THR A 6 27.31 -17.18 1.40
N THR A 7 26.15 -16.55 1.56
CA THR A 7 25.69 -15.92 2.81
C THR A 7 24.54 -16.76 3.35
N ASP A 8 24.64 -17.20 4.62
CA ASP A 8 23.56 -17.91 5.29
C ASP A 8 22.75 -16.95 6.17
N CYS A 9 21.41 -17.10 6.19
CA CYS A 9 20.53 -16.32 7.06
C CYS A 9 19.24 -17.10 7.40
N ASP A 10 18.46 -16.59 8.34
CA ASP A 10 17.15 -17.17 8.67
C ASP A 10 16.09 -16.77 7.63
N VAL A 11 16.09 -15.49 7.23
CA VAL A 11 15.10 -14.94 6.30
C VAL A 11 15.80 -14.11 5.23
N VAL A 12 15.53 -14.42 3.96
CA VAL A 12 15.84 -13.51 2.84
C VAL A 12 14.58 -12.80 2.38
N VAL A 13 14.65 -11.48 2.23
CA VAL A 13 13.53 -10.65 1.73
C VAL A 13 13.86 -10.13 0.34
N VAL A 14 12.99 -10.38 -0.64
CA VAL A 14 13.13 -9.95 -2.03
C VAL A 14 12.16 -8.81 -2.33
N GLY A 15 12.70 -7.62 -2.58
CA GLY A 15 11.99 -6.35 -2.69
C GLY A 15 11.92 -5.62 -1.35
N LEU A 16 12.44 -4.38 -1.29
CA LEU A 16 12.47 -3.54 -0.09
C LEU A 16 11.60 -2.29 -0.22
N GLY A 17 10.43 -2.45 -0.87
CA GLY A 17 9.31 -1.53 -0.74
C GLY A 17 8.67 -1.59 0.67
N ALA A 18 7.46 -1.08 0.83
CA ALA A 18 6.81 -1.01 2.14
C ALA A 18 6.65 -2.38 2.81
N LEU A 19 6.14 -3.39 2.08
CA LEU A 19 5.88 -4.72 2.65
C LEU A 19 7.17 -5.46 2.98
N GLY A 20 8.14 -5.45 2.06
CA GLY A 20 9.41 -6.14 2.29
C GLY A 20 10.28 -5.45 3.36
N SER A 21 10.33 -4.12 3.39
CA SER A 21 11.01 -3.40 4.47
C SER A 21 10.39 -3.69 5.83
N ALA A 22 9.05 -3.82 5.90
CA ALA A 22 8.35 -4.20 7.12
C ALA A 22 8.65 -5.66 7.53
N ALA A 23 8.73 -6.58 6.57
CA ALA A 23 9.11 -7.98 6.84
C ALA A 23 10.55 -8.08 7.36
N ALA A 24 11.48 -7.33 6.74
CA ALA A 24 12.87 -7.28 7.18
C ALA A 24 12.99 -6.71 8.60
N TRP A 25 12.32 -5.57 8.88
CA TRP A 25 12.28 -4.98 10.22
C TRP A 25 11.71 -5.93 11.26
N ALA A 26 10.53 -6.48 11.02
CA ALA A 26 9.85 -7.31 12.00
C ALA A 26 10.61 -8.62 12.28
N SER A 27 11.23 -9.23 11.27
CA SER A 27 12.04 -10.44 11.42
C SER A 27 13.34 -10.16 12.20
N ALA A 28 14.06 -9.10 11.83
CA ALA A 28 15.30 -8.72 12.51
C ALA A 28 15.04 -8.29 13.96
N ARG A 29 13.96 -7.55 14.22
CA ARG A 29 13.53 -7.16 15.57
C ARG A 29 13.26 -8.37 16.48
N ARG A 30 12.89 -9.52 15.91
CA ARG A 30 12.73 -10.81 16.63
C ARG A 30 14.05 -11.56 16.81
N GLY A 31 15.17 -11.02 16.35
CA GLY A 31 16.50 -11.60 16.47
C GLY A 31 16.90 -12.56 15.35
N ALA A 32 16.11 -12.64 14.27
CA ALA A 32 16.47 -13.41 13.08
C ALA A 32 17.61 -12.73 12.31
N THR A 33 18.50 -13.52 11.72
CA THR A 33 19.43 -13.03 10.71
C THR A 33 18.69 -12.80 9.40
N VAL A 34 18.73 -11.54 8.91
CA VAL A 34 17.96 -11.11 7.74
C VAL A 34 18.85 -10.54 6.67
N VAL A 35 18.68 -11.01 5.41
CA VAL A 35 19.24 -10.37 4.22
C VAL A 35 18.08 -9.82 3.39
N GLY A 36 18.06 -8.52 3.15
CA GLY A 36 17.10 -7.86 2.27
C GLY A 36 17.73 -7.48 0.94
N LEU A 37 17.05 -7.75 -0.17
CA LEU A 37 17.53 -7.51 -1.53
C LEU A 37 16.58 -6.56 -2.25
N GLU A 38 17.13 -5.47 -2.78
CA GLU A 38 16.40 -4.53 -3.63
C GLU A 38 17.12 -4.39 -4.98
N GLN A 39 16.36 -4.50 -6.08
CA GLN A 39 16.95 -4.43 -7.43
C GLN A 39 17.39 -3.01 -7.81
N PHE A 40 16.82 -1.99 -7.17
CA PHE A 40 17.17 -0.58 -7.38
C PHE A 40 17.84 0.00 -6.13
N ALA A 41 18.17 1.29 -6.14
CA ALA A 41 18.62 1.98 -4.94
C ALA A 41 17.49 2.03 -3.89
N LEU A 42 17.82 1.95 -2.60
CA LEU A 42 16.83 2.17 -1.54
C LEU A 42 16.22 3.58 -1.69
N GLY A 43 14.91 3.68 -1.51
CA GLY A 43 14.17 4.94 -1.68
C GLY A 43 13.88 5.32 -3.14
N HIS A 44 14.08 4.43 -4.10
CA HIS A 44 13.74 4.67 -5.52
C HIS A 44 12.25 4.97 -5.73
N GLU A 45 11.93 5.64 -6.85
CA GLU A 45 10.57 6.02 -7.23
C GLU A 45 9.95 5.14 -8.33
N ARG A 46 10.44 3.89 -8.51
CA ARG A 46 10.02 3.02 -9.61
C ARG A 46 8.79 2.16 -9.31
N GLY A 47 8.54 1.87 -8.04
CA GLY A 47 7.45 1.01 -7.57
C GLY A 47 6.25 1.78 -7.03
N ALA A 48 5.53 1.13 -6.08
CA ALA A 48 4.31 1.64 -5.47
C ALA A 48 4.52 2.35 -4.11
N SER A 49 5.71 2.24 -3.50
CA SER A 49 5.95 2.63 -2.10
C SER A 49 6.52 4.04 -1.92
N GLN A 50 6.67 4.79 -2.99
CA GLN A 50 7.21 6.15 -3.02
C GLN A 50 6.17 7.22 -2.64
N ASP A 51 6.61 8.49 -2.63
CA ASP A 51 5.82 9.70 -2.43
C ASP A 51 5.52 10.01 -0.96
N HIS A 52 4.76 11.10 -0.70
CA HIS A 52 4.63 11.69 0.63
C HIS A 52 3.64 10.96 1.52
N SER A 53 2.52 10.50 1.00
CA SER A 53 1.39 10.06 1.82
C SER A 53 0.61 8.90 1.21
N ARG A 54 0.02 8.07 2.09
CA ARG A 54 -0.96 7.03 1.77
C ARG A 54 -2.07 7.06 2.82
N ILE A 55 -3.32 7.06 2.40
CA ILE A 55 -4.46 7.07 3.33
C ILE A 55 -4.40 5.84 4.24
N ILE A 56 -4.59 6.06 5.54
CA ILE A 56 -4.91 5.04 6.54
C ILE A 56 -6.29 5.34 7.09
N ARG A 57 -7.19 4.34 7.09
CA ARG A 57 -8.60 4.52 7.43
C ARG A 57 -9.18 3.28 8.10
N LEU A 58 -10.30 3.45 8.81
CA LEU A 58 -11.09 2.36 9.39
C LEU A 58 -12.41 2.11 8.62
N SER A 59 -12.71 2.93 7.62
CA SER A 59 -13.93 2.82 6.81
C SER A 59 -13.71 1.87 5.63
N TYR A 60 -14.43 0.76 5.63
CA TYR A 60 -14.44 -0.22 4.55
C TYR A 60 -15.83 -0.82 4.39
N HIS A 61 -16.16 -1.32 3.20
CA HIS A 61 -17.45 -1.96 2.89
C HIS A 61 -17.58 -3.38 3.47
N THR A 62 -16.52 -3.97 4.02
CA THR A 62 -16.56 -5.30 4.65
C THR A 62 -16.01 -5.27 6.07
N PRO A 63 -16.65 -5.97 7.03
CA PRO A 63 -16.18 -6.01 8.43
C PRO A 63 -14.76 -6.57 8.57
N GLY A 64 -14.38 -7.54 7.71
CA GLY A 64 -13.04 -8.12 7.73
C GLY A 64 -11.92 -7.09 7.49
N TYR A 65 -12.11 -6.18 6.55
CA TYR A 65 -11.16 -5.09 6.32
C TYR A 65 -11.17 -4.04 7.43
N VAL A 66 -12.32 -3.76 8.06
CA VAL A 66 -12.39 -2.88 9.25
C VAL A 66 -11.60 -3.50 10.41
N ALA A 67 -11.80 -4.79 10.69
CA ALA A 67 -11.07 -5.53 11.72
C ALA A 67 -9.56 -5.53 11.46
N LEU A 68 -9.15 -5.73 10.20
CA LEU A 68 -7.75 -5.67 9.79
C LEU A 68 -7.17 -4.26 9.97
N ALA A 69 -7.92 -3.22 9.56
CA ALA A 69 -7.49 -1.83 9.69
C ALA A 69 -7.28 -1.43 11.15
N LYS A 70 -8.08 -1.93 12.08
CA LYS A 70 -7.88 -1.73 13.53
C LYS A 70 -6.53 -2.28 14.01
N GLN A 71 -5.96 -3.30 13.35
CA GLN A 71 -4.66 -3.87 13.67
C GLN A 71 -3.49 -3.09 13.04
N ALA A 72 -3.74 -2.33 11.96
CA ALA A 72 -2.70 -1.57 11.29
C ALA A 72 -2.15 -0.44 12.16
N TYR A 73 -2.99 0.27 12.91
CA TYR A 73 -2.55 1.38 13.77
C TYR A 73 -1.57 0.93 14.86
N PRO A 74 -1.87 -0.08 15.69
CA PRO A 74 -0.91 -0.58 16.67
C PRO A 74 0.40 -1.10 16.07
N ALA A 75 0.34 -1.63 14.84
CA ALA A 75 1.55 -2.07 14.15
C ALA A 75 2.46 -0.89 13.77
N TRP A 76 1.90 0.23 13.32
CA TRP A 76 2.64 1.46 13.08
C TRP A 76 3.13 2.11 14.39
N ASP A 77 2.33 2.07 15.45
CA ASP A 77 2.72 2.54 16.78
C ASP A 77 3.92 1.76 17.32
N LEU A 78 3.99 0.45 17.03
CA LEU A 78 5.14 -0.38 17.38
C LEU A 78 6.42 0.05 16.63
N LEU A 79 6.33 0.39 15.34
CA LEU A 79 7.45 0.95 14.59
C LEU A 79 7.90 2.28 15.20
N THR A 80 6.94 3.16 15.53
CA THR A 80 7.23 4.43 16.18
C THR A 80 7.96 4.24 17.52
N ALA A 81 7.51 3.29 18.34
CA ALA A 81 8.14 2.97 19.62
C ALA A 81 9.57 2.42 19.46
N ASP A 82 9.82 1.68 18.38
CA ASP A 82 11.10 1.05 18.09
C ASP A 82 12.13 2.04 17.48
N THR A 83 11.68 2.92 16.60
CA THR A 83 12.56 3.80 15.81
C THR A 83 12.56 5.27 16.25
N GLY A 84 11.54 5.70 17.00
CA GLY A 84 11.27 7.11 17.32
C GLY A 84 10.59 7.90 16.20
N GLU A 85 10.37 7.29 15.02
CA GLU A 85 9.77 7.97 13.86
C GLU A 85 8.24 7.90 13.89
N VAL A 86 7.56 9.03 14.06
CA VAL A 86 6.12 9.15 13.94
C VAL A 86 5.75 9.25 12.46
N VAL A 87 5.12 8.22 11.93
CA VAL A 87 4.79 8.11 10.49
C VAL A 87 3.30 8.17 10.18
N VAL A 88 2.43 8.06 11.19
CA VAL A 88 0.97 8.17 11.04
C VAL A 88 0.52 9.52 11.52
N GLU A 89 -0.21 10.25 10.68
CA GLU A 89 -0.84 11.53 11.00
C GLU A 89 -2.36 11.38 10.89
N ARG A 90 -3.08 11.69 11.98
CA ARG A 90 -4.55 11.65 12.03
C ARG A 90 -5.10 13.02 11.70
N THR A 91 -5.79 13.12 10.58
CA THR A 91 -6.40 14.37 10.08
C THR A 91 -7.93 14.33 10.15
N GLY A 92 -8.48 13.18 10.53
CA GLY A 92 -9.83 12.80 10.15
C GLY A 92 -9.91 12.41 8.67
N GLY A 93 -11.01 11.80 8.29
CA GLY A 93 -11.28 11.43 6.89
C GLY A 93 -12.73 11.56 6.52
N LEU A 94 -12.98 11.95 5.29
CA LEU A 94 -14.30 12.05 4.66
C LEU A 94 -14.40 11.02 3.55
N ASP A 95 -15.33 10.08 3.67
CA ASP A 95 -15.79 9.27 2.56
C ASP A 95 -17.07 9.92 2.01
N LEU A 96 -17.03 10.41 0.79
CA LEU A 96 -18.06 11.24 0.15
C LEU A 96 -18.82 10.41 -0.89
N PHE A 97 -20.09 10.19 -0.65
CA PHE A 97 -20.98 9.40 -1.51
C PHE A 97 -21.97 10.34 -2.21
N PRO A 98 -21.82 10.61 -3.52
CA PRO A 98 -22.82 11.39 -4.27
C PRO A 98 -24.15 10.65 -4.32
N ALA A 99 -25.20 11.37 -4.72
CA ALA A 99 -26.48 10.72 -5.01
C ALA A 99 -26.29 9.67 -6.13
N ASP A 100 -26.90 8.51 -5.96
CA ASP A 100 -26.77 7.39 -6.90
C ASP A 100 -25.32 6.88 -7.10
N ALA A 101 -24.46 7.04 -6.08
CA ALA A 101 -23.09 6.54 -6.10
C ALA A 101 -23.02 5.06 -6.48
N ALA A 102 -21.99 4.68 -7.23
CA ALA A 102 -21.72 3.29 -7.58
C ALA A 102 -21.39 2.41 -6.35
N ILE A 103 -21.01 3.05 -5.23
CA ILE A 103 -20.66 2.41 -3.96
C ILE A 103 -21.75 2.72 -2.94
N ASP A 104 -22.31 1.67 -2.30
CA ASP A 104 -23.38 1.85 -1.30
C ASP A 104 -22.79 2.28 0.07
N VAL A 105 -23.20 3.45 0.52
CA VAL A 105 -22.82 3.96 1.85
C VAL A 105 -23.28 3.06 2.99
N ALA A 106 -24.39 2.32 2.81
CA ALA A 106 -24.93 1.43 3.83
C ALA A 106 -23.98 0.27 4.17
N ASP A 107 -23.21 -0.23 3.20
CA ASP A 107 -22.24 -1.30 3.43
C ASP A 107 -21.09 -0.82 4.33
N TYR A 108 -20.63 0.42 4.14
CA TYR A 108 -19.59 1.04 4.99
C TYR A 108 -20.10 1.25 6.42
N MET A 109 -21.33 1.79 6.56
CA MET A 109 -21.95 1.98 7.87
C MET A 109 -22.13 0.65 8.60
N ALA A 110 -22.69 -0.36 7.94
CA ALA A 110 -22.92 -1.68 8.53
C ALA A 110 -21.61 -2.35 8.96
N SER A 111 -20.54 -2.20 8.18
CA SER A 111 -19.23 -2.77 8.47
C SER A 111 -18.58 -2.10 9.68
N MET A 112 -18.62 -0.76 9.75
CA MET A 112 -18.10 -0.01 10.90
C MET A 112 -18.92 -0.28 12.17
N ASP A 113 -20.25 -0.36 12.07
CA ASP A 113 -21.12 -0.71 13.19
C ASP A 113 -20.81 -2.11 13.73
N ALA A 114 -20.63 -3.10 12.84
CA ALA A 114 -20.27 -4.47 13.22
C ALA A 114 -18.96 -4.55 14.01
N GLU A 115 -18.02 -3.68 13.69
CA GLU A 115 -16.69 -3.62 14.31
C GLU A 115 -16.57 -2.57 15.42
N GLY A 116 -17.67 -1.85 15.74
CA GLY A 116 -17.72 -0.83 16.79
C GLY A 116 -16.84 0.38 16.52
N VAL A 117 -16.65 0.73 15.23
CA VAL A 117 -15.89 1.91 14.81
C VAL A 117 -16.83 3.13 14.77
N PRO A 118 -16.56 4.19 15.55
CA PRO A 118 -17.40 5.39 15.53
C PRO A 118 -17.21 6.20 14.25
N TYR A 119 -18.29 6.76 13.74
CA TYR A 119 -18.31 7.68 12.60
C TYR A 119 -19.47 8.67 12.74
N GLU A 120 -19.39 9.76 11.99
CA GLU A 120 -20.46 10.74 11.84
C GLU A 120 -21.06 10.65 10.43
N VAL A 121 -22.38 10.72 10.31
CA VAL A 121 -23.05 10.86 9.00
C VAL A 121 -23.39 12.32 8.80
N LEU A 122 -22.92 12.92 7.72
CA LEU A 122 -23.08 14.32 7.38
C LEU A 122 -23.72 14.48 6.01
N SER A 123 -24.58 15.48 5.85
CA SER A 123 -25.02 15.95 4.54
C SER A 123 -23.96 16.84 3.89
N GLY A 124 -24.03 17.02 2.55
CA GLY A 124 -23.13 17.95 1.85
C GLY A 124 -23.17 19.37 2.42
N ALA A 125 -24.35 19.85 2.90
CA ALA A 125 -24.47 21.15 3.56
C ALA A 125 -23.68 21.20 4.90
N GLU A 126 -23.71 20.13 5.69
CA GLU A 126 -22.94 20.06 6.94
C GLU A 126 -21.44 19.96 6.66
N VAL A 127 -21.02 19.24 5.62
CA VAL A 127 -19.62 19.22 5.16
C VAL A 127 -19.15 20.63 4.78
N ARG A 128 -19.90 21.34 3.95
CA ARG A 128 -19.57 22.75 3.57
C ARG A 128 -19.49 23.68 4.77
N ASN A 129 -20.37 23.51 5.76
CA ASN A 129 -20.35 24.32 6.98
C ASN A 129 -19.10 24.05 7.84
N ARG A 130 -18.68 22.79 7.94
CA ARG A 130 -17.51 22.36 8.74
C ARG A 130 -16.20 22.62 8.00
N TRP A 131 -16.17 22.41 6.69
CA TRP A 131 -15.02 22.60 5.82
C TRP A 131 -15.42 23.45 4.58
N PRO A 132 -15.39 24.79 4.70
CA PRO A 132 -15.89 25.69 3.66
C PRO A 132 -15.16 25.61 2.31
N VAL A 133 -14.00 24.94 2.26
CA VAL A 133 -13.30 24.67 0.99
C VAL A 133 -14.09 23.74 0.06
N TRP A 134 -15.00 22.90 0.59
CA TRP A 134 -15.93 22.08 -0.19
C TRP A 134 -17.09 22.90 -0.78
N SER A 135 -16.79 24.06 -1.34
CA SER A 135 -17.80 25.04 -1.76
C SER A 135 -18.72 24.56 -2.90
N GLY A 136 -18.27 23.63 -3.72
CA GLY A 136 -19.05 23.05 -4.83
C GLY A 136 -19.82 21.80 -4.48
N LEU A 137 -19.63 21.24 -3.27
CA LEU A 137 -20.26 19.98 -2.88
C LEU A 137 -21.79 20.09 -2.86
N ALA A 138 -22.49 19.18 -3.50
CA ALA A 138 -23.97 19.17 -3.57
C ALA A 138 -24.62 18.80 -2.22
N ASP A 139 -25.86 19.26 -1.98
CA ASP A 139 -26.58 19.00 -0.71
C ASP A 139 -26.94 17.54 -0.48
N ASP A 140 -27.13 16.78 -1.55
CA ASP A 140 -27.53 15.38 -1.56
C ASP A 140 -26.36 14.40 -1.45
N VAL A 141 -25.12 14.89 -1.33
CA VAL A 141 -23.99 14.05 -0.97
C VAL A 141 -24.13 13.59 0.48
N THR A 142 -23.98 12.29 0.71
CA THR A 142 -23.82 11.72 2.05
C THR A 142 -22.33 11.57 2.34
N ALA A 143 -21.87 12.05 3.47
CA ALA A 143 -20.48 11.90 3.90
C ALA A 143 -20.39 11.09 5.19
N LEU A 144 -19.42 10.18 5.27
CA LEU A 144 -19.01 9.53 6.50
C LEU A 144 -17.71 10.19 6.98
N PHE A 145 -17.76 10.80 8.15
CA PHE A 145 -16.56 11.33 8.79
C PHE A 145 -16.06 10.38 9.87
N GLN A 146 -14.80 9.99 9.76
CA GLN A 146 -14.15 9.09 10.72
C GLN A 146 -12.89 9.76 11.27
N ALA A 147 -12.87 10.02 12.58
CA ALA A 147 -11.86 10.88 13.24
C ALA A 147 -10.43 10.25 13.27
N GLU A 148 -10.32 8.92 13.36
CA GLU A 148 -9.02 8.23 13.40
C GLU A 148 -8.37 8.07 12.02
N THR A 149 -9.09 8.36 10.94
CA THR A 149 -8.55 8.36 9.57
C THR A 149 -7.46 9.43 9.42
N GLY A 150 -6.52 9.17 8.55
CA GLY A 150 -5.44 10.10 8.24
C GLY A 150 -4.53 9.55 7.15
N PHE A 151 -3.24 9.79 7.26
CA PHE A 151 -2.29 9.25 6.31
C PHE A 151 -1.01 8.72 6.97
N VAL A 152 -0.36 7.80 6.30
CA VAL A 152 1.00 7.35 6.59
C VAL A 152 1.96 8.16 5.71
N ALA A 153 2.99 8.75 6.30
CA ALA A 153 4.05 9.46 5.60
C ALA A 153 4.93 8.46 4.83
N ALA A 154 4.57 8.17 3.58
CA ALA A 154 4.96 6.95 2.87
C ALA A 154 6.48 6.75 2.76
N SER A 155 7.21 7.68 2.14
CA SER A 155 8.67 7.55 2.00
C SER A 155 9.39 7.54 3.35
N ARG A 156 8.90 8.32 4.34
CA ARG A 156 9.43 8.30 5.72
C ARG A 156 9.18 6.96 6.40
N ALA A 157 8.00 6.38 6.22
CA ALA A 157 7.65 5.08 6.79
C ALA A 157 8.54 3.96 6.24
N VAL A 158 8.78 3.94 4.92
CA VAL A 158 9.71 2.97 4.31
C VAL A 158 11.13 3.15 4.86
N ALA A 159 11.61 4.39 4.94
CA ALA A 159 12.93 4.68 5.50
C ALA A 159 13.03 4.26 6.99
N ALA A 160 11.99 4.52 7.80
CA ALA A 160 11.95 4.09 9.19
C ALA A 160 11.98 2.56 9.34
N LEU A 161 11.23 1.83 8.51
CA LEU A 161 11.27 0.36 8.48
C LEU A 161 12.67 -0.16 8.12
N GLN A 162 13.30 0.43 7.09
CA GLN A 162 14.67 0.06 6.68
C GLN A 162 15.70 0.37 7.78
N GLN A 163 15.62 1.55 8.39
CA GLN A 163 16.50 1.94 9.50
C GLN A 163 16.28 1.04 10.72
N GLY A 164 15.03 0.71 11.05
CA GLY A 164 14.72 -0.24 12.12
C GLY A 164 15.31 -1.63 11.84
N ALA A 165 15.18 -2.14 10.60
CA ALA A 165 15.78 -3.41 10.20
C ALA A 165 17.31 -3.40 10.36
N LEU A 166 17.99 -2.35 9.86
CA LEU A 166 19.44 -2.16 10.02
C LEU A 166 19.83 -2.03 11.49
N GLY A 167 19.06 -1.29 12.29
CA GLY A 167 19.28 -1.15 13.73
C GLY A 167 19.22 -2.47 14.49
N HIS A 168 18.44 -3.43 14.01
CA HIS A 168 18.36 -4.79 14.53
C HIS A 168 19.32 -5.77 13.84
N GLY A 169 20.24 -5.29 12.99
CA GLY A 169 21.32 -6.10 12.39
C GLY A 169 20.98 -6.77 11.06
N ALA A 170 19.89 -6.40 10.39
CA ALA A 170 19.63 -6.85 9.02
C ALA A 170 20.67 -6.31 8.03
N ASP A 171 21.01 -7.11 7.04
CA ASP A 171 21.86 -6.73 5.90
C ASP A 171 20.96 -6.36 4.70
N LEU A 172 20.78 -5.06 4.44
CA LEU A 172 19.97 -4.56 3.33
C LEU A 172 20.88 -4.19 2.16
N ARG A 173 20.69 -4.86 1.03
CA ARG A 173 21.50 -4.72 -0.19
C ARG A 173 20.67 -4.11 -1.31
N ASP A 174 20.95 -2.89 -1.67
CA ASP A 174 20.39 -2.24 -2.83
C ASP A 174 21.13 -2.58 -4.13
N ASN A 175 20.57 -2.19 -5.28
CA ASN A 175 21.11 -2.49 -6.61
C ASN A 175 21.51 -3.97 -6.76
N THR A 176 20.75 -4.86 -6.11
CA THR A 176 21.03 -6.29 -6.05
C THR A 176 19.82 -7.09 -6.58
N PRO A 177 19.63 -7.13 -7.89
CA PRO A 177 18.54 -7.89 -8.49
C PRO A 177 18.72 -9.40 -8.26
N VAL A 178 17.61 -10.07 -7.95
CA VAL A 178 17.54 -11.53 -7.87
C VAL A 178 17.51 -12.10 -9.29
N VAL A 179 18.41 -13.03 -9.56
CA VAL A 179 18.55 -13.71 -10.86
C VAL A 179 17.83 -15.06 -10.86
N ASP A 180 17.84 -15.75 -9.72
CA ASP A 180 17.21 -17.07 -9.56
C ASP A 180 16.78 -17.27 -8.11
N LEU A 181 15.68 -17.98 -7.91
CA LEU A 181 15.15 -18.39 -6.62
C LEU A 181 14.69 -19.84 -6.71
N ARG A 182 15.24 -20.73 -5.88
CA ARG A 182 14.89 -22.13 -5.83
C ARG A 182 14.92 -22.67 -4.41
N VAL A 183 14.32 -23.84 -4.18
CA VAL A 183 14.38 -24.55 -2.91
C VAL A 183 15.26 -25.79 -3.09
N GLU A 184 16.25 -25.96 -2.21
CA GLU A 184 17.17 -27.08 -2.16
C GLU A 184 17.32 -27.59 -0.73
N ASP A 185 17.03 -28.86 -0.51
CA ASP A 185 17.16 -29.51 0.81
C ASP A 185 16.43 -28.76 1.95
N GLY A 186 15.22 -28.25 1.67
CA GLY A 186 14.40 -27.52 2.64
C GLY A 186 14.93 -26.11 2.97
N SER A 187 15.80 -25.55 2.14
CA SER A 187 16.29 -24.17 2.25
C SER A 187 16.03 -23.42 0.94
N VAL A 188 15.77 -22.13 1.05
CA VAL A 188 15.70 -21.26 -0.12
C VAL A 188 17.12 -20.86 -0.53
N VAL A 189 17.39 -20.92 -1.82
CA VAL A 189 18.64 -20.47 -2.43
C VAL A 189 18.34 -19.36 -3.41
N VAL A 190 18.80 -18.15 -3.11
CA VAL A 190 18.66 -16.97 -3.95
C VAL A 190 19.99 -16.63 -4.60
N THR A 191 19.99 -16.51 -5.91
CA THR A 191 21.19 -16.16 -6.69
C THR A 191 21.12 -14.70 -7.13
N THR A 192 22.23 -13.99 -6.93
CA THR A 192 22.44 -12.62 -7.42
C THR A 192 23.75 -12.55 -8.19
N ALA A 193 24.03 -11.44 -8.87
CA ALA A 193 25.32 -11.23 -9.51
C ALA A 193 26.50 -11.16 -8.50
N ALA A 194 26.22 -10.85 -7.24
CA ALA A 194 27.24 -10.73 -6.18
C ALA A 194 27.52 -12.06 -5.45
N GLY A 195 26.67 -13.09 -5.65
CA GLY A 195 26.81 -14.40 -4.99
C GLY A 195 25.46 -15.01 -4.65
N THR A 196 25.49 -16.00 -3.77
CA THR A 196 24.33 -16.80 -3.38
C THR A 196 23.96 -16.53 -1.93
N ILE A 197 22.67 -16.41 -1.63
CA ILE A 197 22.11 -16.36 -0.29
C ILE A 197 21.37 -17.66 -0.03
N ARG A 198 21.66 -18.33 1.08
CA ARG A 198 20.92 -19.52 1.54
C ARG A 198 20.13 -19.12 2.78
N ALA A 199 18.84 -19.33 2.78
CA ALA A 199 17.95 -18.95 3.87
C ALA A 199 17.01 -20.10 4.27
N ALA A 200 16.55 -20.11 5.53
CA ALA A 200 15.49 -21.00 5.94
C ALA A 200 14.17 -20.62 5.26
N HIS A 201 13.90 -19.33 5.11
CA HIS A 201 12.69 -18.81 4.46
C HIS A 201 13.02 -17.63 3.54
N ALA A 202 12.19 -17.47 2.47
CA ALA A 202 12.16 -16.26 1.67
C ALA A 202 10.82 -15.53 1.82
N VAL A 203 10.87 -14.19 1.82
CA VAL A 203 9.69 -13.34 1.66
C VAL A 203 9.80 -12.62 0.33
N VAL A 204 8.91 -12.93 -0.60
CA VAL A 204 8.80 -12.25 -1.90
C VAL A 204 7.79 -11.12 -1.78
N ALA A 205 8.28 -9.89 -1.75
CA ALA A 205 7.51 -8.64 -1.65
C ALA A 205 7.86 -7.70 -2.82
N ALA A 206 7.89 -8.28 -4.04
CA ALA A 206 8.44 -7.65 -5.24
C ALA A 206 7.38 -6.90 -6.07
N ASP A 207 6.15 -6.72 -5.55
CA ASP A 207 5.06 -5.97 -6.17
C ASP A 207 4.89 -6.29 -7.68
N ALA A 208 5.11 -5.35 -8.58
CA ALA A 208 4.97 -5.53 -10.04
C ALA A 208 5.93 -6.60 -10.61
N TRP A 209 7.01 -6.93 -9.93
CA TRP A 209 7.99 -7.94 -10.35
C TRP A 209 7.79 -9.30 -9.68
N THR A 210 6.69 -9.49 -8.92
CA THR A 210 6.42 -10.73 -8.19
C THR A 210 6.46 -11.96 -9.11
N ASN A 211 5.82 -11.90 -10.27
CA ASN A 211 5.83 -13.01 -11.22
C ASN A 211 7.23 -13.34 -11.77
N SER A 212 8.08 -12.34 -11.97
CA SER A 212 9.47 -12.56 -12.42
C SER A 212 10.28 -13.30 -11.35
N VAL A 213 10.08 -12.96 -10.07
CA VAL A 213 10.76 -13.62 -8.95
C VAL A 213 10.24 -15.05 -8.71
N LEU A 214 8.94 -15.30 -8.92
CA LEU A 214 8.32 -16.62 -8.72
C LEU A 214 8.45 -17.56 -9.92
N ALA A 215 8.81 -17.03 -11.11
CA ALA A 215 8.91 -17.83 -12.34
C ALA A 215 9.82 -19.07 -12.23
N PRO A 216 11.00 -19.02 -11.55
CA PRO A 216 11.85 -20.21 -11.37
C PRO A 216 11.18 -21.34 -10.57
N LEU A 217 10.19 -21.01 -9.71
CA LEU A 217 9.37 -21.98 -8.97
C LEU A 217 8.19 -22.52 -9.79
N GLY A 218 8.04 -22.08 -11.06
CA GLY A 218 6.91 -22.45 -11.91
C GLY A 218 5.58 -21.80 -11.52
N ARG A 219 5.61 -20.76 -10.67
CA ARG A 219 4.41 -20.06 -10.19
C ARG A 219 4.22 -18.73 -10.91
N GLN A 220 2.97 -18.49 -11.33
CA GLN A 220 2.52 -17.22 -11.88
C GLN A 220 1.15 -16.86 -11.31
N LEU A 221 0.95 -15.60 -11.00
CA LEU A 221 -0.30 -15.04 -10.52
C LEU A 221 -0.95 -14.19 -11.64
N PRO A 222 -2.28 -14.15 -11.74
CA PRO A 222 -2.99 -13.35 -12.73
C PRO A 222 -2.99 -11.85 -12.35
N LEU A 223 -1.84 -11.21 -12.43
CA LEU A 223 -1.64 -9.83 -12.01
C LEU A 223 -1.83 -8.86 -13.17
N SER A 224 -2.45 -7.72 -12.89
CA SER A 224 -2.49 -6.56 -13.78
C SER A 224 -1.64 -5.44 -13.19
N VAL A 225 -0.69 -4.92 -13.96
CA VAL A 225 0.15 -3.79 -13.53
C VAL A 225 -0.31 -2.54 -14.25
N LEU A 226 -0.77 -1.54 -13.49
CA LEU A 226 -1.22 -0.25 -14.00
C LEU A 226 -0.20 0.86 -13.68
N ARG A 227 -0.04 1.80 -14.61
CA ARG A 227 0.65 3.05 -14.34
C ARG A 227 -0.37 4.06 -13.82
N GLU A 228 -0.32 4.30 -12.53
CA GLU A 228 -1.16 5.29 -11.84
C GLU A 228 -0.45 6.63 -11.74
N GLN A 229 -1.23 7.68 -11.41
CA GLN A 229 -0.73 9.03 -11.30
C GLN A 229 -1.29 9.73 -10.08
N VAL A 230 -0.44 10.48 -9.39
CA VAL A 230 -0.83 11.45 -8.38
C VAL A 230 -0.45 12.84 -8.84
N THR A 231 -1.31 13.83 -8.57
CA THR A 231 -1.10 15.22 -9.00
C THR A 231 -1.16 16.16 -7.81
N TRP A 232 -0.24 17.10 -7.77
CA TRP A 232 -0.14 18.15 -6.77
C TRP A 232 -0.68 19.46 -7.35
N PHE A 233 -1.57 20.12 -6.60
CA PHE A 233 -2.19 21.38 -6.99
C PHE A 233 -1.80 22.49 -6.02
N GLU A 234 -1.46 23.65 -6.57
CA GLU A 234 -1.31 24.86 -5.78
C GLU A 234 -2.64 25.20 -5.08
N VAL A 235 -2.58 25.87 -3.94
CA VAL A 235 -3.75 26.39 -3.26
C VAL A 235 -3.56 27.89 -2.95
N ASP A 236 -4.63 28.65 -2.95
CA ASP A 236 -4.61 30.09 -2.72
C ASP A 236 -4.30 30.46 -1.25
N ASP A 237 -4.68 29.59 -0.32
CA ASP A 237 -4.50 29.74 1.12
C ASP A 237 -4.23 28.37 1.75
N ALA A 238 -2.95 28.05 1.97
CA ALA A 238 -2.51 26.75 2.50
C ALA A 238 -3.10 26.46 3.88
N ASP A 239 -3.33 27.51 4.73
CA ASP A 239 -3.86 27.33 6.07
C ASP A 239 -5.28 26.72 6.08
N ARG A 240 -6.06 26.92 5.00
CA ARG A 240 -7.40 26.33 4.87
C ARG A 240 -7.36 24.83 4.56
N PHE A 241 -6.23 24.36 4.02
CA PHE A 241 -6.00 22.98 3.63
C PHE A 241 -5.01 22.25 4.56
N ASP A 242 -4.59 22.87 5.66
CA ASP A 242 -3.70 22.23 6.64
C ASP A 242 -4.32 20.96 7.25
N ALA A 243 -3.49 20.04 7.68
CA ALA A 243 -3.87 18.73 8.19
C ALA A 243 -4.79 18.76 9.42
N ASP A 244 -4.76 19.84 10.21
CA ASP A 244 -5.64 20.07 11.35
C ASP A 244 -7.00 20.71 10.97
N ARG A 245 -7.17 21.11 9.72
CA ARG A 245 -8.35 21.83 9.19
C ARG A 245 -9.00 21.20 7.97
N PHE A 246 -8.28 20.35 7.28
CA PHE A 246 -8.76 19.69 6.07
C PHE A 246 -8.42 18.18 6.16
N PRO A 247 -9.42 17.30 6.27
CA PRO A 247 -9.20 15.87 6.39
C PRO A 247 -8.71 15.26 5.06
N VAL A 248 -8.13 14.08 5.10
CA VAL A 248 -8.06 13.24 3.90
C VAL A 248 -9.48 12.93 3.42
N TRP A 249 -9.64 12.70 2.13
CA TRP A 249 -10.98 12.44 1.58
C TRP A 249 -10.94 11.42 0.46
N ILE A 250 -12.06 10.73 0.26
CA ILE A 250 -12.29 9.80 -0.83
C ILE A 250 -13.68 10.07 -1.40
N TRP A 251 -13.77 10.23 -2.72
CA TRP A 251 -15.01 10.28 -3.48
C TRP A 251 -15.39 8.87 -3.89
N MET A 252 -16.48 8.37 -3.32
CA MET A 252 -16.93 6.99 -3.39
C MET A 252 -17.88 6.77 -4.56
N ASP A 253 -17.34 6.88 -5.77
CA ASP A 253 -18.10 6.70 -7.01
C ASP A 253 -17.18 6.11 -8.10
N GLU A 254 -17.65 6.02 -9.33
CA GLU A 254 -16.86 5.65 -10.51
C GLU A 254 -16.90 6.80 -11.53
N PRO A 255 -15.74 7.50 -11.76
CA PRO A 255 -14.43 7.25 -11.16
C PRO A 255 -14.35 7.64 -9.69
N SER A 256 -13.52 6.92 -8.95
CA SER A 256 -13.18 7.24 -7.57
C SER A 256 -11.99 8.21 -7.52
N TRP A 257 -12.09 9.21 -6.64
CA TRP A 257 -11.03 10.20 -6.41
C TRP A 257 -10.64 10.22 -4.94
N TYR A 258 -9.40 10.56 -4.66
CA TYR A 258 -8.97 10.75 -3.28
C TYR A 258 -7.96 11.88 -3.17
N GLY A 259 -7.86 12.47 -1.96
CA GLY A 259 -6.91 13.53 -1.74
C GLY A 259 -6.52 13.71 -0.28
N PHE A 260 -5.55 14.60 -0.11
CA PHE A 260 -4.85 14.83 1.14
C PHE A 260 -4.83 16.31 1.49
N PRO A 261 -4.63 16.65 2.78
CA PRO A 261 -4.29 18.00 3.22
C PRO A 261 -3.08 18.57 2.47
N ALA A 262 -2.90 19.87 2.59
CA ALA A 262 -1.76 20.54 2.01
C ALA A 262 -0.45 20.09 2.68
N MET A 263 0.54 19.84 1.85
CA MET A 263 1.93 19.61 2.23
C MET A 263 2.81 20.52 1.38
N ASP A 264 3.68 21.28 2.01
CA ASP A 264 4.51 22.28 1.34
C ASP A 264 3.71 23.27 0.46
N GLY A 265 2.51 23.64 0.91
CA GLY A 265 1.65 24.61 0.24
C GLY A 265 0.91 24.09 -1.00
N ALA A 266 0.79 22.77 -1.17
CA ALA A 266 0.01 22.15 -2.23
C ALA A 266 -0.77 20.95 -1.71
N ILE A 267 -1.97 20.73 -2.25
CA ILE A 267 -2.75 19.52 -2.00
C ILE A 267 -2.39 18.45 -3.02
N LYS A 268 -2.42 17.18 -2.58
CA LYS A 268 -2.26 16.02 -3.45
C LYS A 268 -3.59 15.34 -3.67
N ALA A 269 -3.90 14.99 -4.91
CA ALA A 269 -5.07 14.20 -5.24
C ALA A 269 -4.76 13.21 -6.38
N ALA A 270 -5.62 12.21 -6.54
CA ALA A 270 -5.51 11.22 -7.62
C ALA A 270 -6.86 10.55 -7.91
N GLU A 271 -6.95 9.95 -9.10
CA GLU A 271 -7.95 8.96 -9.47
C GLU A 271 -7.50 7.58 -8.96
N ASP A 272 -8.39 6.80 -8.35
CA ASP A 272 -8.08 5.43 -7.94
C ASP A 272 -8.34 4.47 -9.10
N CYS A 273 -7.33 3.70 -9.48
CA CYS A 273 -7.38 2.76 -10.60
C CYS A 273 -7.72 3.39 -11.98
N GLY A 274 -7.43 4.67 -12.17
CA GLY A 274 -7.61 5.39 -13.44
C GLY A 274 -6.47 5.19 -14.44
N GLY A 275 -5.46 4.40 -14.09
CA GLY A 275 -4.24 4.20 -14.86
C GLY A 275 -4.39 3.23 -16.02
N ILE A 276 -3.33 3.10 -16.81
CA ILE A 276 -3.27 2.21 -17.97
C ILE A 276 -2.36 1.00 -17.72
N PRO A 277 -2.66 -0.18 -18.30
CA PRO A 277 -1.77 -1.33 -18.22
C PRO A 277 -0.38 -1.05 -18.78
N VAL A 278 0.65 -1.46 -18.06
CA VAL A 278 2.05 -1.26 -18.46
C VAL A 278 2.92 -2.45 -18.09
N ASP A 279 4.06 -2.54 -18.75
CA ASP A 279 5.16 -3.37 -18.32
C ASP A 279 6.04 -2.55 -17.35
N PRO A 280 6.34 -3.06 -16.13
CA PRO A 280 7.04 -2.30 -15.11
C PRO A 280 8.48 -1.92 -15.49
N ASP A 281 9.14 -2.70 -16.38
CA ASP A 281 10.52 -2.47 -16.78
C ASP A 281 10.65 -1.42 -17.89
N THR A 282 9.60 -1.28 -18.74
CA THR A 282 9.65 -0.43 -19.95
C THR A 282 8.74 0.79 -19.90
N ARG A 283 7.94 0.95 -18.83
CA ARG A 283 7.02 2.09 -18.67
C ARG A 283 7.73 3.44 -18.72
N THR A 284 7.07 4.47 -19.23
CA THR A 284 7.50 5.86 -19.08
C THR A 284 7.09 6.41 -17.70
N PHE A 285 7.75 7.48 -17.28
CA PHE A 285 7.44 8.23 -16.06
C PHE A 285 6.73 9.55 -16.36
N ASP A 286 6.40 9.79 -17.63
CA ASP A 286 5.72 10.99 -18.05
C ASP A 286 4.27 10.99 -17.51
N PRO A 287 3.78 12.13 -17.01
CA PRO A 287 2.38 12.30 -16.63
C PRO A 287 1.42 12.08 -17.81
N ASP A 288 0.20 11.67 -17.51
CA ASP A 288 -0.91 11.60 -18.47
C ASP A 288 -1.72 12.90 -18.41
N PRO A 289 -1.67 13.76 -19.46
CA PRO A 289 -2.41 15.00 -19.47
C PRO A 289 -3.96 14.81 -19.42
N ALA A 290 -4.46 13.65 -19.89
CA ALA A 290 -5.89 13.37 -19.83
C ALA A 290 -6.35 13.08 -18.40
N ASN A 291 -5.53 12.36 -17.61
CA ASN A 291 -5.77 12.17 -16.18
C ASN A 291 -5.68 13.51 -15.43
N GLU A 292 -4.66 14.32 -15.70
CA GLU A 292 -4.53 15.66 -15.12
C GLU A 292 -5.79 16.50 -15.38
N ALA A 293 -6.28 16.54 -16.61
CA ALA A 293 -7.43 17.34 -16.97
C ALA A 293 -8.73 16.87 -16.27
N ARG A 294 -8.94 15.55 -16.13
CA ARG A 294 -10.12 15.02 -15.43
C ARG A 294 -10.07 15.38 -13.94
N LEU A 295 -8.93 15.19 -13.31
CA LEU A 295 -8.75 15.49 -11.88
C LEU A 295 -8.84 16.99 -11.61
N ASP A 296 -8.23 17.83 -12.45
CA ASP A 296 -8.30 19.29 -12.38
C ASP A 296 -9.75 19.77 -12.44
N HIS A 297 -10.52 19.27 -13.39
CA HIS A 297 -11.94 19.58 -13.52
C HIS A 297 -12.72 19.18 -12.26
N PHE A 298 -12.55 17.96 -11.76
CA PHE A 298 -13.21 17.49 -10.56
C PHE A 298 -12.88 18.36 -9.34
N LEU A 299 -11.60 18.68 -9.13
CA LEU A 299 -11.19 19.49 -7.96
C LEU A 299 -11.76 20.92 -8.02
N HIS A 300 -11.74 21.56 -9.18
CA HIS A 300 -12.29 22.91 -9.33
C HIS A 300 -13.82 22.93 -9.21
N ASP A 301 -14.50 21.85 -9.54
CA ASP A 301 -15.96 21.74 -9.33
C ASP A 301 -16.31 21.58 -7.85
N GLN A 302 -15.48 20.85 -7.06
CA GLN A 302 -15.82 20.50 -5.70
C GLN A 302 -15.20 21.45 -4.66
N LEU A 303 -13.96 21.91 -4.89
CA LEU A 303 -13.15 22.65 -3.92
C LEU A 303 -12.90 24.10 -4.33
N GLY A 304 -13.20 25.03 -3.44
CA GLY A 304 -12.81 26.44 -3.61
C GLY A 304 -11.38 26.67 -3.11
N GLY A 305 -10.59 27.43 -3.91
CA GLY A 305 -9.23 27.82 -3.55
C GLY A 305 -8.15 26.87 -4.08
N VAL A 306 -8.50 25.93 -4.95
CA VAL A 306 -7.54 25.13 -5.71
C VAL A 306 -7.02 25.95 -6.88
N GLY A 307 -5.71 25.96 -7.06
CA GLY A 307 -4.99 26.60 -8.16
C GLY A 307 -4.56 25.62 -9.25
N GLY A 308 -3.57 25.98 -10.01
CA GLY A 308 -3.04 25.16 -11.10
C GLY A 308 -2.22 23.95 -10.62
N ILE A 309 -1.97 23.02 -11.54
CA ILE A 309 -1.11 21.87 -11.32
C ILE A 309 0.32 22.32 -11.05
N ARG A 310 0.89 21.90 -9.92
CA ARG A 310 2.30 22.10 -9.56
C ARG A 310 3.19 21.03 -10.20
N SER A 311 2.79 19.77 -10.07
CA SER A 311 3.52 18.62 -10.60
C SER A 311 2.67 17.36 -10.56
N SER A 312 3.04 16.37 -11.38
CA SER A 312 2.47 15.03 -11.34
C SER A 312 3.57 13.99 -11.26
N LYS A 313 3.29 12.87 -10.60
CA LYS A 313 4.18 11.71 -10.52
C LYS A 313 3.40 10.45 -10.85
N THR A 314 4.06 9.51 -11.52
CA THR A 314 3.49 8.20 -11.81
C THR A 314 4.02 7.14 -10.87
N CYS A 315 3.18 6.18 -10.49
CA CYS A 315 3.53 5.01 -9.71
C CYS A 315 2.96 3.74 -10.35
N LEU A 316 3.11 2.61 -9.68
CA LEU A 316 2.54 1.34 -10.13
C LEU A 316 1.45 0.88 -9.16
N TYR A 317 0.36 0.37 -9.73
CA TYR A 317 -0.59 -0.48 -9.03
C TYR A 317 -0.48 -1.89 -9.58
N THR A 318 -0.27 -2.86 -8.70
CA THR A 318 -0.25 -4.28 -9.05
C THR A 318 -1.49 -4.91 -8.47
N LEU A 319 -2.44 -5.23 -9.34
CA LEU A 319 -3.78 -5.69 -8.97
C LEU A 319 -3.89 -7.21 -9.10
N THR A 320 -4.53 -7.84 -8.13
CA THR A 320 -5.16 -9.15 -8.22
C THR A 320 -6.56 -9.00 -8.84
N PRO A 321 -7.17 -10.04 -9.42
CA PRO A 321 -8.50 -9.93 -10.02
C PRO A 321 -9.61 -9.53 -9.05
N ASP A 322 -9.50 -9.93 -7.77
CA ASP A 322 -10.45 -9.61 -6.69
C ASP A 322 -10.02 -8.41 -5.86
N ARG A 323 -8.86 -7.81 -6.15
CA ARG A 323 -8.22 -6.74 -5.39
C ARG A 323 -7.87 -7.08 -3.94
N ASP A 324 -8.04 -8.34 -3.52
CA ASP A 324 -7.57 -8.81 -2.24
C ASP A 324 -6.05 -9.06 -2.25
N PHE A 325 -5.43 -8.93 -1.08
CA PHE A 325 -4.00 -9.16 -0.89
C PHE A 325 -3.60 -10.61 -1.22
N VAL A 326 -2.31 -10.84 -1.42
CA VAL A 326 -1.71 -12.17 -1.28
C VAL A 326 -0.77 -12.13 -0.08
N LEU A 327 -1.04 -12.98 0.90
CA LEU A 327 -0.22 -13.17 2.08
C LEU A 327 -0.26 -14.64 2.48
N ASP A 328 0.61 -15.43 1.85
CA ASP A 328 0.57 -16.89 1.95
C ASP A 328 1.93 -17.50 1.60
N ARG A 329 2.05 -18.82 1.79
CA ARG A 329 3.17 -19.64 1.32
C ARG A 329 2.91 -20.12 -0.09
N VAL A 330 3.98 -20.25 -0.87
CA VAL A 330 3.90 -20.94 -2.17
C VAL A 330 3.67 -22.43 -1.92
N PRO A 331 2.57 -23.04 -2.40
CA PRO A 331 2.26 -24.44 -2.09
C PRO A 331 3.35 -25.43 -2.52
N GLU A 332 4.01 -25.17 -3.64
CA GLU A 332 5.08 -26.02 -4.21
C GLU A 332 6.45 -25.79 -3.53
N ALA A 333 6.58 -24.70 -2.76
CA ALA A 333 7.79 -24.27 -2.06
C ALA A 333 7.41 -23.55 -0.76
N PRO A 334 6.97 -24.28 0.28
CA PRO A 334 6.40 -23.66 1.51
C PRO A 334 7.41 -22.85 2.32
N GLU A 335 8.70 -22.92 2.01
CA GLU A 335 9.74 -22.05 2.55
C GLU A 335 9.65 -20.63 1.97
N VAL A 336 8.91 -20.42 0.88
CA VAL A 336 8.72 -19.12 0.21
C VAL A 336 7.37 -18.54 0.57
N LEU A 337 7.38 -17.37 1.17
CA LEU A 337 6.23 -16.54 1.48
C LEU A 337 6.05 -15.46 0.41
N VAL A 338 4.83 -15.16 0.04
CA VAL A 338 4.50 -14.09 -0.90
C VAL A 338 3.69 -13.01 -0.20
N ALA A 339 4.07 -11.77 -0.39
CA ALA A 339 3.34 -10.59 0.06
C ALA A 339 3.07 -9.66 -1.11
N LEU A 340 1.81 -9.53 -1.50
CA LEU A 340 1.35 -8.62 -2.55
C LEU A 340 0.18 -7.78 -2.04
N GLY A 341 0.25 -6.49 -2.28
CA GLY A 341 -0.63 -5.51 -1.67
C GLY A 341 -1.85 -5.10 -2.47
N ALA A 342 -2.06 -5.66 -3.67
CA ALA A 342 -3.20 -5.34 -4.55
C ALA A 342 -3.51 -3.83 -4.64
N ALA A 343 -2.46 -3.00 -4.67
CA ALA A 343 -2.47 -1.54 -4.77
C ALA A 343 -2.93 -0.75 -3.52
N HIS A 344 -3.46 -1.39 -2.48
CA HIS A 344 -4.01 -0.65 -1.33
C HIS A 344 -3.45 -1.07 0.05
N SER A 345 -2.42 -1.92 0.09
CA SER A 345 -1.86 -2.46 1.34
C SER A 345 -0.92 -1.54 2.11
N PHE A 346 -0.49 -0.42 1.56
CA PHE A 346 0.55 0.40 2.22
C PHE A 346 0.20 0.71 3.69
N LYS A 347 -1.05 1.08 3.97
CA LYS A 347 -1.53 1.34 5.32
C LYS A 347 -1.41 0.16 6.28
N PHE A 348 -1.36 -1.05 5.74
CA PHE A 348 -1.20 -2.31 6.49
C PHE A 348 0.26 -2.80 6.53
N ALA A 349 1.22 -2.09 5.95
CA ALA A 349 2.57 -2.63 5.74
C ALA A 349 3.26 -3.08 7.03
N ALA A 350 3.15 -2.30 8.12
CA ALA A 350 3.71 -2.72 9.41
C ALA A 350 3.05 -4.01 9.94
N TRP A 351 1.72 -4.17 9.81
CA TRP A 351 1.01 -5.40 10.15
C TRP A 351 1.45 -6.58 9.26
N PHE A 352 1.59 -6.37 7.95
CA PHE A 352 2.15 -7.37 7.04
C PHE A 352 3.52 -7.85 7.51
N GLY A 353 4.40 -6.92 7.88
CA GLY A 353 5.74 -7.25 8.37
C GLY A 353 5.70 -8.15 9.60
N LEU A 354 4.87 -7.79 10.59
CA LEU A 354 4.71 -8.60 11.82
C LEU A 354 4.16 -10.00 11.50
N THR A 355 3.16 -10.09 10.63
CA THR A 355 2.53 -11.34 10.22
C THR A 355 3.50 -12.23 9.43
N LEU A 356 4.26 -11.65 8.50
CA LEU A 356 5.27 -12.38 7.71
C LEU A 356 6.41 -12.90 8.60
N ALA A 357 6.86 -12.09 9.55
CA ALA A 357 7.89 -12.52 10.50
C ALA A 357 7.38 -13.67 11.39
N GLN A 358 6.11 -13.62 11.82
CA GLN A 358 5.51 -14.71 12.58
C GLN A 358 5.37 -15.99 11.73
N LEU A 359 4.87 -15.87 10.50
CA LEU A 359 4.81 -17.01 9.58
C LEU A 359 6.18 -17.62 9.29
N ALA A 360 7.20 -16.80 9.02
CA ALA A 360 8.53 -17.29 8.70
C ALA A 360 9.20 -17.99 9.90
N LEU A 361 9.10 -17.40 11.10
CA LEU A 361 9.87 -17.87 12.25
C LEU A 361 9.12 -18.89 13.12
N ASP A 362 7.79 -18.80 13.21
CA ASP A 362 6.97 -19.68 14.06
C ASP A 362 6.18 -20.71 13.24
N GLY A 363 6.06 -20.50 11.94
CA GLY A 363 5.30 -21.37 11.03
C GLY A 363 3.78 -21.16 11.05
N THR A 364 3.25 -20.41 12.02
CA THR A 364 1.81 -20.15 12.23
C THR A 364 1.59 -18.69 12.60
N VAL A 365 0.34 -18.22 12.46
CA VAL A 365 -0.10 -16.86 12.81
C VAL A 365 -1.49 -16.91 13.39
N ASP A 366 -1.80 -15.98 14.31
CA ASP A 366 -3.12 -15.92 14.95
C ASP A 366 -4.19 -15.26 14.05
N ALA A 367 -3.76 -14.43 13.08
CA ALA A 367 -4.66 -13.76 12.14
C ALA A 367 -5.28 -14.76 11.15
N ASP A 368 -6.56 -14.56 10.80
CA ASP A 368 -7.18 -15.29 9.70
C ASP A 368 -6.67 -14.78 8.36
N LEU A 369 -5.84 -15.57 7.70
CA LEU A 369 -5.28 -15.28 6.37
C LEU A 369 -6.05 -15.98 5.25
N SER A 370 -7.16 -16.66 5.54
CA SER A 370 -7.93 -17.40 4.54
C SER A 370 -8.38 -16.54 3.34
N PRO A 371 -8.72 -15.24 3.47
CA PRO A 371 -9.04 -14.39 2.32
C PRO A 371 -7.83 -14.10 1.42
N PHE A 372 -6.60 -14.19 1.95
CA PHE A 372 -5.37 -13.77 1.28
C PHE A 372 -4.54 -14.93 0.72
N ARG A 373 -5.13 -16.11 0.64
CA ARG A 373 -4.44 -17.32 0.14
C ARG A 373 -4.06 -17.17 -1.32
N ILE A 374 -2.89 -17.69 -1.66
CA ILE A 374 -2.35 -17.68 -3.02
C ILE A 374 -3.08 -18.67 -3.97
N ASP A 375 -3.85 -19.62 -3.43
CA ASP A 375 -4.61 -20.64 -4.16
C ASP A 375 -6.13 -20.39 -4.14
N ARG A 376 -6.58 -19.20 -3.71
CA ARG A 376 -7.99 -18.86 -3.72
C ARG A 376 -8.58 -18.77 -5.13
N PRO A 377 -9.90 -18.95 -5.30
CA PRO A 377 -10.55 -19.01 -6.63
C PRO A 377 -10.20 -17.84 -7.55
N ALA A 378 -10.15 -16.61 -7.03
CA ALA A 378 -9.82 -15.43 -7.83
C ALA A 378 -8.43 -15.50 -8.50
N LEU A 379 -7.49 -16.26 -7.95
CA LEU A 379 -6.14 -16.40 -8.49
C LEU A 379 -5.93 -17.70 -9.29
N THR A 380 -6.90 -18.62 -9.28
CA THR A 380 -6.78 -19.95 -9.90
C THR A 380 -7.83 -20.23 -10.96
N ASP A 381 -8.99 -19.54 -10.89
CA ASP A 381 -10.07 -19.67 -11.86
C ASP A 381 -9.89 -18.63 -12.98
N GLN A 382 -9.71 -19.11 -14.22
CA GLN A 382 -9.52 -18.27 -15.40
C GLN A 382 -10.81 -17.50 -15.81
N ASP A 383 -11.96 -17.95 -15.33
CA ASP A 383 -13.27 -17.33 -15.61
C ASP A 383 -13.69 -16.34 -14.50
N HIS A 384 -12.83 -16.11 -13.50
CA HIS A 384 -13.10 -15.17 -12.41
C HIS A 384 -13.28 -13.75 -12.96
N GLN A 385 -14.39 -13.12 -12.56
CA GLN A 385 -14.68 -11.74 -12.97
C GLN A 385 -13.94 -10.76 -12.04
N PRO A 386 -13.13 -9.85 -12.58
CA PRO A 386 -12.42 -8.86 -11.76
C PRO A 386 -13.38 -7.98 -10.95
N ALA A 387 -12.99 -7.69 -9.71
CA ALA A 387 -13.62 -6.66 -8.87
C ALA A 387 -12.86 -5.35 -9.01
N TRP A 388 -13.56 -4.22 -8.92
CA TRP A 388 -12.95 -2.90 -8.92
C TRP A 388 -12.98 -2.25 -7.52
N LEU A 389 -13.89 -2.68 -6.66
CA LEU A 389 -14.10 -2.14 -5.33
C LEU A 389 -13.25 -2.89 -4.28
N VAL A 390 -12.66 -2.13 -3.35
CA VAL A 390 -11.98 -2.63 -2.13
C VAL A 390 -12.54 -1.94 -0.89
#